data_f415f67620617aca4910289a80c42df0
#
_entry.id   f415f67620617aca4910289a80c42df0
#
_cell.length_a   1.000
_cell.length_b   1.000
_cell.length_c   1.000
_cell.angle_alpha   90.00
_cell.angle_beta   90.00
_cell.angle_gamma   90.00
#
_symmetry.space_group_name_H-M   'P 1'
#
loop_
_entity.id
_entity.type
_entity.pdbx_description
1 polymer ?
#
loop_
_entity_poly.entity_id
_entity_poly.type
_entity_poly.pdbx_seq_one_letter_code
_entity_poly.pdbx_strand_id
1 'polypeptide(L)'
;MTVLRTSLVVSLLVVLLAACVPASLPTPGAGAPSAVPAAPAPAATAPTKLTLAMGYIPNVQFAPFYVAQAKGYFRDAGLDINFNYGLESDLLKLVGTNQVQFMIGSGDQVVLGRSQGLPVRYVMRWYRRFPVVVFAKADSGIKTPKDLEGKRVGVSALAGADYVGWQALVYAAHIDPAKVSLQVVGYTQAAAVSQGRVDAALDYAVNGPVQLRLGGQAVNTFAVSDYIDLPSNGIITNDQTIRDHPELAQALISATLRGLQDTLANPDAAFQISLKAVPEAGGAQQATNRAIFDESVKLWQAEPGTLGLSDPAAWAQAATFMKQTGLIQTAVKPEDLFTNQFVQK
;
A
#
# COMPACT_ATOMS: atom_id res chain seq x y z
N MET A 1 -13.45 -50.58 36.67
CA MET A 1 -12.57 -51.10 37.73
C MET A 1 -11.92 -49.92 38.42
N THR A 2 -12.26 -49.79 39.63
CA THR A 2 -11.93 -48.81 40.66
C THR A 2 -10.46 -48.94 41.06
N VAL A 3 -9.71 -47.85 41.31
CA VAL A 3 -8.83 -47.74 42.48
C VAL A 3 -8.56 -46.27 42.81
N LEU A 4 -9.00 -45.93 43.95
CA LEU A 4 -8.86 -44.78 44.79
C LEU A 4 -7.51 -44.90 45.60
N ARG A 5 -6.82 -43.79 45.91
CA ARG A 5 -5.99 -43.61 47.16
C ARG A 5 -5.23 -42.32 47.09
N THR A 6 -5.40 -41.40 47.87
CA THR A 6 -5.36 -41.09 49.32
C THR A 6 -4.31 -40.03 49.61
N SER A 7 -4.73 -39.03 50.29
CA SER A 7 -4.06 -37.84 50.89
C SER A 7 -2.86 -38.13 51.75
N LEU A 8 -1.91 -37.15 51.83
CA LEU A 8 -1.12 -36.96 53.02
C LEU A 8 -0.92 -35.44 53.29
N VAL A 9 -1.49 -35.00 54.41
CA VAL A 9 -1.37 -33.69 55.03
C VAL A 9 -0.12 -33.78 55.92
N VAL A 10 0.85 -32.86 55.81
CA VAL A 10 1.91 -32.69 56.81
C VAL A 10 1.84 -31.25 57.32
N SER A 11 1.34 -31.13 58.53
CA SER A 11 1.41 -29.92 59.36
C SER A 11 2.79 -29.75 59.93
N LEU A 12 3.46 -28.60 59.73
CA LEU A 12 4.66 -28.25 60.43
C LEU A 12 4.44 -27.01 61.32
N LEU A 13 4.54 -27.25 62.61
CA LEU A 13 4.45 -26.31 63.73
C LEU A 13 5.77 -25.50 63.78
N VAL A 14 5.73 -24.18 63.78
CA VAL A 14 6.91 -23.35 64.05
C VAL A 14 6.70 -22.54 65.31
N VAL A 15 7.60 -22.77 66.25
CA VAL A 15 7.70 -22.21 67.59
C VAL A 15 8.11 -20.75 67.57
N LEU A 16 7.39 -19.89 68.27
CA LEU A 16 7.74 -18.49 68.59
C LEU A 16 8.81 -18.43 69.64
N LEU A 17 9.96 -17.85 69.33
CA LEU A 17 10.94 -17.37 70.29
C LEU A 17 10.92 -15.86 70.39
N ALA A 18 10.43 -15.36 71.56
CA ALA A 18 10.46 -13.96 71.92
C ALA A 18 11.84 -13.58 72.41
N ALA A 19 12.50 -12.62 71.75
CA ALA A 19 13.71 -11.99 72.27
C ALA A 19 13.38 -10.52 72.58
N CYS A 20 13.53 -10.18 73.87
CA CYS A 20 13.50 -8.81 74.43
C CYS A 20 14.71 -8.02 73.96
N VAL A 21 14.55 -6.85 73.39
CA VAL A 21 15.59 -5.84 73.18
C VAL A 21 15.13 -4.54 73.86
N PRO A 22 16.03 -3.86 74.61
CA PRO A 22 15.67 -2.69 75.44
C PRO A 22 15.45 -1.44 74.53
N ALA A 23 14.52 -0.61 75.00
CA ALA A 23 14.15 0.65 74.35
C ALA A 23 15.27 1.69 74.47
N SER A 24 15.77 2.19 73.37
CA SER A 24 16.57 3.43 73.29
C SER A 24 15.68 4.61 72.86
N LEU A 25 15.82 5.72 73.55
CA LEU A 25 15.12 6.96 73.38
C LEU A 25 15.34 7.59 71.95
N PRO A 26 14.37 8.27 71.39
CA PRO A 26 14.54 8.87 70.07
C PRO A 26 15.32 10.20 70.18
N THR A 27 16.33 10.32 69.32
CA THR A 27 17.01 11.58 68.99
C THR A 27 16.19 12.34 67.95
N PRO A 28 15.96 13.68 68.08
CA PRO A 28 15.32 14.42 66.99
C PRO A 28 16.34 14.68 65.88
N GLY A 29 16.19 14.04 64.76
CA GLY A 29 17.07 14.18 63.61
C GLY A 29 16.34 14.21 62.30
N ALA A 30 16.45 15.34 61.60
CA ALA A 30 16.32 15.62 60.16
C ALA A 30 15.13 14.96 59.43
N GLY A 31 14.23 15.78 59.01
CA GLY A 31 13.09 15.43 58.15
C GLY A 31 13.53 14.74 56.86
N ALA A 32 13.04 13.52 56.67
CA ALA A 32 13.11 12.84 55.38
C ALA A 32 12.29 13.62 54.35
N PRO A 33 12.78 13.81 53.10
CA PRO A 33 11.96 14.43 52.06
C PRO A 33 10.74 13.55 51.81
N SER A 34 9.54 14.14 51.94
CA SER A 34 8.28 13.51 51.54
C SER A 34 8.37 13.12 50.10
N ALA A 35 8.32 11.82 49.81
CA ALA A 35 8.17 11.33 48.45
C ALA A 35 6.85 11.88 47.88
N VAL A 36 6.95 12.75 46.90
CA VAL A 36 5.81 13.21 46.10
C VAL A 36 5.26 11.96 45.41
N PRO A 37 3.96 11.65 45.53
CA PRO A 37 3.37 10.54 44.78
C PRO A 37 3.59 10.78 43.30
N ALA A 38 4.25 9.86 42.63
CA ALA A 38 4.38 9.90 41.15
C ALA A 38 2.98 9.94 40.56
N ALA A 39 2.69 10.95 39.73
CA ALA A 39 1.44 11.01 38.98
C ALA A 39 1.25 9.71 38.22
N PRO A 40 0.03 9.11 38.20
CA PRO A 40 -0.22 7.90 37.43
C PRO A 40 0.15 8.15 35.96
N ALA A 41 0.97 7.28 35.40
CA ALA A 41 1.27 7.30 33.97
C ALA A 41 -0.06 7.27 33.18
N PRO A 42 -0.20 8.07 32.09
CA PRO A 42 -1.41 8.04 31.29
C PRO A 42 -1.72 6.61 30.90
N ALA A 43 -2.94 6.14 31.18
CA ALA A 43 -3.39 4.82 30.73
C ALA A 43 -3.22 4.75 29.21
N ALA A 44 -2.48 3.78 28.71
CA ALA A 44 -2.34 3.56 27.26
C ALA A 44 -3.75 3.35 26.69
N THR A 45 -4.20 4.28 25.86
CA THR A 45 -5.47 4.15 25.15
C THR A 45 -5.40 2.94 24.21
N ALA A 46 -6.48 2.14 24.15
CA ALA A 46 -6.55 1.01 23.24
C ALA A 46 -6.34 1.48 21.79
N PRO A 47 -5.60 0.74 20.95
CA PRO A 47 -5.37 1.13 19.55
C PRO A 47 -6.69 1.32 18.79
N THR A 48 -6.75 2.35 17.96
CA THR A 48 -7.88 2.60 17.07
C THR A 48 -7.92 1.53 15.98
N LYS A 49 -9.02 0.77 15.92
CA LYS A 49 -9.24 -0.22 14.84
C LYS A 49 -9.49 0.52 13.53
N LEU A 50 -8.72 0.18 12.50
CA LEU A 50 -8.78 0.83 11.20
C LEU A 50 -8.69 -0.21 10.08
N THR A 51 -9.60 -0.15 9.11
CA THR A 51 -9.49 -0.92 7.88
C THR A 51 -8.69 -0.12 6.86
N LEU A 52 -7.58 -0.68 6.37
CA LEU A 52 -6.87 -0.19 5.20
C LEU A 52 -7.31 -1.04 3.99
N ALA A 53 -8.08 -0.42 3.09
CA ALA A 53 -8.57 -1.08 1.89
C ALA A 53 -7.46 -1.14 0.83
N MET A 54 -7.17 -2.33 0.34
CA MET A 54 -6.05 -2.62 -0.56
C MET A 54 -6.58 -2.85 -1.97
N GLY A 55 -6.31 -1.93 -2.88
CA GLY A 55 -6.84 -1.92 -4.25
C GLY A 55 -6.22 -2.98 -5.17
N TYR A 56 -6.23 -4.21 -4.80
CA TYR A 56 -5.83 -5.40 -5.57
C TYR A 56 -6.12 -6.68 -4.78
N ILE A 57 -5.50 -7.81 -5.16
CA ILE A 57 -5.47 -9.08 -4.42
C ILE A 57 -4.26 -9.09 -3.45
N PRO A 58 -4.25 -9.92 -2.39
CA PRO A 58 -3.07 -10.12 -1.54
C PRO A 58 -1.82 -10.41 -2.38
N ASN A 59 -0.76 -9.62 -2.18
CA ASN A 59 0.45 -9.70 -3.02
C ASN A 59 1.68 -9.16 -2.29
N VAL A 60 2.87 -9.65 -2.63
CA VAL A 60 4.16 -9.17 -2.09
C VAL A 60 4.46 -7.70 -2.43
N GLN A 61 3.77 -7.12 -3.41
CA GLN A 61 3.84 -5.70 -3.73
C GLN A 61 3.42 -4.80 -2.56
N PHE A 62 2.63 -5.32 -1.61
CA PHE A 62 2.24 -4.58 -0.40
C PHE A 62 3.23 -4.72 0.77
N ALA A 63 4.44 -5.21 0.52
CA ALA A 63 5.46 -5.43 1.54
C ALA A 63 5.67 -4.26 2.51
N PRO A 64 5.71 -2.98 2.11
CA PRO A 64 5.88 -1.87 3.04
C PRO A 64 4.81 -1.83 4.14
N PHE A 65 3.57 -2.19 3.82
CA PHE A 65 2.46 -2.23 4.76
C PHE A 65 2.55 -3.46 5.67
N TYR A 66 2.95 -4.61 5.14
CA TYR A 66 3.19 -5.83 5.93
C TYR A 66 4.36 -5.66 6.89
N VAL A 67 5.43 -4.97 6.46
CA VAL A 67 6.58 -4.63 7.31
C VAL A 67 6.15 -3.68 8.43
N ALA A 68 5.37 -2.64 8.11
CA ALA A 68 4.86 -1.72 9.12
C ALA A 68 4.00 -2.45 10.17
N GLN A 69 3.16 -3.38 9.75
CA GLN A 69 2.34 -4.20 10.65
C GLN A 69 3.20 -5.17 11.49
N ALA A 70 4.07 -5.94 10.84
CA ALA A 70 4.88 -6.97 11.50
C ALA A 70 5.89 -6.38 12.49
N LYS A 71 6.44 -5.20 12.20
CA LYS A 71 7.34 -4.46 13.09
C LYS A 71 6.62 -3.64 14.16
N GLY A 72 5.29 -3.63 14.15
CA GLY A 72 4.48 -2.95 15.15
C GLY A 72 4.35 -1.44 14.93
N TYR A 73 4.78 -0.87 13.78
CA TYR A 73 4.76 0.57 13.56
C TYR A 73 3.36 1.18 13.57
N PHE A 74 2.36 0.44 13.08
CA PHE A 74 0.95 0.85 13.21
C PHE A 74 0.52 0.87 14.68
N ARG A 75 0.84 -0.18 15.43
CA ARG A 75 0.50 -0.26 16.86
C ARG A 75 1.18 0.84 17.68
N ASP A 76 2.48 1.12 17.43
CA ASP A 76 3.23 2.20 18.06
C ASP A 76 2.60 3.58 17.74
N ALA A 77 1.95 3.71 16.58
CA ALA A 77 1.19 4.88 16.17
C ALA A 77 -0.26 4.88 16.70
N GLY A 78 -0.63 3.93 17.57
CA GLY A 78 -1.97 3.81 18.15
C GLY A 78 -3.02 3.22 17.21
N LEU A 79 -2.60 2.48 16.14
CA LEU A 79 -3.49 1.88 15.15
C LEU A 79 -3.46 0.35 15.22
N ASP A 80 -4.65 -0.26 15.09
CA ASP A 80 -4.85 -1.69 14.86
C ASP A 80 -5.40 -1.88 13.43
N ILE A 81 -4.51 -2.21 12.49
CA ILE A 81 -4.81 -2.24 11.06
C ILE A 81 -5.31 -3.61 10.64
N ASN A 82 -6.47 -3.63 9.96
CA ASN A 82 -6.97 -4.76 9.20
C ASN A 82 -6.88 -4.46 7.70
N PHE A 83 -6.25 -5.35 6.91
CA PHE A 83 -6.19 -5.25 5.46
C PHE A 83 -7.43 -5.88 4.82
N ASN A 84 -8.11 -5.14 3.95
CA ASN A 84 -9.25 -5.60 3.18
C ASN A 84 -8.99 -5.39 1.68
N TYR A 85 -9.03 -6.46 0.89
CA TYR A 85 -8.65 -6.44 -0.53
C TYR A 85 -9.88 -6.37 -1.43
N GLY A 86 -9.76 -5.65 -2.56
CA GLY A 86 -10.86 -5.53 -3.51
C GLY A 86 -10.52 -4.70 -4.75
N LEU A 87 -11.54 -4.49 -5.58
CA LEU A 87 -11.42 -3.65 -6.77
C LEU A 87 -11.28 -2.18 -6.36
N GLU A 88 -10.29 -1.48 -6.93
CA GLU A 88 -10.00 -0.08 -6.63
C GLU A 88 -11.21 0.84 -6.74
N SER A 89 -11.99 0.69 -7.81
CA SER A 89 -13.20 1.51 -8.05
C SER A 89 -14.28 1.36 -6.99
N ASP A 90 -14.41 0.18 -6.40
CA ASP A 90 -15.41 -0.07 -5.37
C ASP A 90 -14.90 0.42 -4.01
N LEU A 91 -13.63 0.18 -3.71
CA LEU A 91 -12.98 0.70 -2.50
C LEU A 91 -12.96 2.23 -2.47
N LEU A 92 -12.76 2.88 -3.63
CA LEU A 92 -12.82 4.34 -3.73
C LEU A 92 -14.19 4.91 -3.32
N LYS A 93 -15.28 4.24 -3.71
CA LYS A 93 -16.64 4.64 -3.30
C LYS A 93 -16.81 4.52 -1.78
N LEU A 94 -16.28 3.45 -1.16
CA LEU A 94 -16.33 3.28 0.29
C LEU A 94 -15.56 4.39 1.01
N VAL A 95 -14.40 4.80 0.47
CA VAL A 95 -13.64 5.94 1.02
C VAL A 95 -14.40 7.26 0.80
N GLY A 96 -14.93 7.49 -0.40
CA GLY A 96 -15.68 8.70 -0.71
C GLY A 96 -16.95 8.89 0.13
N THR A 97 -17.57 7.78 0.57
CA THR A 97 -18.74 7.78 1.48
C THR A 97 -18.36 7.64 2.96
N ASN A 98 -17.07 7.66 3.28
CA ASN A 98 -16.51 7.51 4.64
C ASN A 98 -16.89 6.21 5.36
N GLN A 99 -17.27 5.16 4.62
CA GLN A 99 -17.46 3.81 5.17
C GLN A 99 -16.12 3.14 5.53
N VAL A 100 -15.08 3.51 4.79
CA VAL A 100 -13.67 3.20 5.06
C VAL A 100 -12.89 4.51 4.97
N GLN A 101 -11.94 4.75 5.89
CA GLN A 101 -11.22 6.02 5.93
C GLN A 101 -10.04 6.08 4.97
N PHE A 102 -9.40 4.93 4.69
CA PHE A 102 -8.18 4.88 3.88
C PHE A 102 -8.16 3.70 2.92
N MET A 103 -7.60 3.93 1.73
CA MET A 103 -7.31 2.86 0.78
C MET A 103 -5.95 3.05 0.12
N ILE A 104 -5.45 1.97 -0.45
CA ILE A 104 -4.35 1.97 -1.41
C ILE A 104 -4.95 1.91 -2.81
N GLY A 105 -4.59 2.87 -3.63
CA GLY A 105 -5.08 2.95 -5.00
C GLY A 105 -4.22 3.87 -5.87
N SER A 106 -4.54 3.92 -7.16
CA SER A 106 -3.85 4.76 -8.13
C SER A 106 -4.39 6.20 -8.13
N GLY A 107 -3.53 7.16 -8.45
CA GLY A 107 -3.89 8.58 -8.40
C GLY A 107 -4.92 8.98 -9.46
N ASP A 108 -4.97 8.31 -10.61
CA ASP A 108 -5.99 8.52 -11.63
C ASP A 108 -7.41 8.25 -11.11
N GLN A 109 -7.56 7.30 -10.17
CA GLN A 109 -8.84 7.02 -9.52
C GLN A 109 -9.31 8.19 -8.64
N VAL A 110 -8.39 8.97 -8.05
CA VAL A 110 -8.74 10.20 -7.33
C VAL A 110 -9.28 11.25 -8.29
N VAL A 111 -8.65 11.42 -9.46
CA VAL A 111 -9.14 12.35 -10.50
C VAL A 111 -10.54 11.97 -10.95
N LEU A 112 -10.77 10.67 -11.24
CA LEU A 112 -12.09 10.13 -11.60
C LEU A 112 -13.11 10.36 -10.49
N GLY A 113 -12.80 9.96 -9.25
CA GLY A 113 -13.70 10.10 -8.11
C GLY A 113 -14.10 11.55 -7.85
N ARG A 114 -13.12 12.47 -7.84
CA ARG A 114 -13.39 13.91 -7.69
C ARG A 114 -14.27 14.46 -8.79
N SER A 115 -14.07 14.04 -10.04
CA SER A 115 -14.90 14.48 -11.16
C SER A 115 -16.36 14.03 -11.04
N GLN A 116 -16.61 12.96 -10.29
CA GLN A 116 -17.93 12.40 -9.96
C GLN A 116 -18.50 12.94 -8.64
N GLY A 117 -17.80 13.88 -7.99
CA GLY A 117 -18.21 14.49 -6.71
C GLY A 117 -17.83 13.71 -5.45
N LEU A 118 -17.06 12.64 -5.56
CA LEU A 118 -16.56 11.95 -4.37
C LEU A 118 -15.48 12.81 -3.67
N PRO A 119 -15.58 13.06 -2.36
CA PRO A 119 -14.66 13.91 -1.62
C PRO A 119 -13.37 13.18 -1.23
N VAL A 120 -12.74 12.50 -2.20
CA VAL A 120 -11.52 11.69 -1.98
C VAL A 120 -10.26 12.52 -2.22
N ARG A 121 -9.18 12.22 -1.50
CA ARG A 121 -7.90 12.93 -1.59
C ARG A 121 -6.71 11.99 -1.42
N TYR A 122 -5.72 12.16 -2.25
CA TYR A 122 -4.47 11.41 -2.18
C TYR A 122 -3.52 12.06 -1.16
N VAL A 123 -2.91 11.28 -0.27
CA VAL A 123 -2.19 11.81 0.89
C VAL A 123 -0.76 11.30 1.06
N MET A 124 -0.36 10.27 0.31
CA MET A 124 0.99 9.75 0.31
C MET A 124 1.28 8.98 -0.98
N ARG A 125 2.37 9.31 -1.67
CA ARG A 125 2.85 8.53 -2.81
C ARG A 125 3.60 7.28 -2.34
N TRP A 126 3.29 6.12 -2.98
CA TRP A 126 3.95 4.85 -2.70
C TRP A 126 4.87 4.43 -3.85
N TYR A 127 4.36 4.35 -5.09
CA TYR A 127 5.19 4.16 -6.28
C TYR A 127 5.75 5.50 -6.78
N ARG A 128 7.03 5.53 -7.15
CA ARG A 128 7.67 6.76 -7.65
C ARG A 128 7.10 7.23 -8.99
N ARG A 129 6.81 6.28 -9.88
CA ARG A 129 6.28 6.52 -11.24
C ARG A 129 5.00 5.74 -11.47
N PHE A 130 4.20 6.21 -12.41
CA PHE A 130 3.03 5.46 -12.86
C PHE A 130 3.48 4.08 -13.37
N PRO A 131 2.98 2.96 -12.80
CA PRO A 131 3.62 1.67 -12.96
C PRO A 131 3.20 0.92 -14.22
N VAL A 132 2.21 1.42 -14.98
CA VAL A 132 1.66 0.71 -16.14
C VAL A 132 2.63 0.76 -17.31
N VAL A 133 2.84 -0.41 -17.91
CA VAL A 133 3.63 -0.60 -19.13
C VAL A 133 2.80 -1.33 -20.17
N VAL A 134 3.10 -1.12 -21.44
CA VAL A 134 2.76 -2.07 -22.47
C VAL A 134 3.86 -3.13 -22.54
N PHE A 135 3.47 -4.38 -22.70
CA PHE A 135 4.39 -5.47 -22.94
C PHE A 135 3.91 -6.40 -24.06
N ALA A 136 4.85 -6.93 -24.81
CA ALA A 136 4.63 -7.84 -25.91
C ALA A 136 5.80 -8.83 -26.02
N LYS A 137 5.64 -9.95 -26.73
CA LYS A 137 6.77 -10.84 -27.06
C LYS A 137 7.81 -10.07 -27.87
N ALA A 138 9.09 -10.33 -27.63
CA ALA A 138 10.17 -9.62 -28.31
C ALA A 138 10.16 -9.77 -29.83
N ASP A 139 9.67 -10.91 -30.33
CA ASP A 139 9.51 -11.22 -31.76
C ASP A 139 8.23 -10.67 -32.39
N SER A 140 7.34 -10.04 -31.61
CA SER A 140 6.07 -9.46 -32.10
C SER A 140 6.24 -8.28 -33.05
N GLY A 141 7.41 -7.66 -33.09
CA GLY A 141 7.68 -6.42 -33.79
C GLY A 141 7.16 -5.17 -33.07
N ILE A 142 6.46 -5.31 -31.91
CA ILE A 142 5.94 -4.20 -31.11
C ILE A 142 7.06 -3.64 -30.23
N LYS A 143 7.50 -2.40 -30.47
CA LYS A 143 8.57 -1.72 -29.73
C LYS A 143 8.20 -0.30 -29.30
N THR A 144 7.21 0.29 -29.95
CA THR A 144 6.74 1.66 -29.70
C THR A 144 5.23 1.69 -29.60
N PRO A 145 4.62 2.74 -29.03
CA PRO A 145 3.15 2.86 -29.01
C PRO A 145 2.48 2.80 -30.39
N LYS A 146 3.12 3.31 -31.43
CA LYS A 146 2.59 3.29 -32.79
C LYS A 146 2.47 1.88 -33.38
N ASP A 147 3.30 0.94 -32.94
CA ASP A 147 3.25 -0.43 -33.41
C ASP A 147 2.00 -1.20 -32.90
N LEU A 148 1.23 -0.58 -32.00
CA LEU A 148 -0.05 -1.12 -31.54
C LEU A 148 -1.19 -0.95 -32.55
N GLU A 149 -1.07 -0.05 -33.54
CA GLU A 149 -2.05 0.07 -34.63
C GLU A 149 -2.11 -1.23 -35.43
N GLY A 150 -3.31 -1.75 -35.65
CA GLY A 150 -3.56 -3.04 -36.26
C GLY A 150 -3.44 -4.25 -35.33
N LYS A 151 -3.18 -4.05 -34.02
CA LYS A 151 -2.97 -5.12 -33.05
C LYS A 151 -4.14 -5.30 -32.10
N ARG A 152 -4.19 -6.51 -31.49
CA ARG A 152 -5.06 -6.84 -30.34
C ARG A 152 -4.30 -6.48 -29.06
N VAL A 153 -4.87 -5.60 -28.27
CA VAL A 153 -4.24 -5.11 -27.03
C VAL A 153 -5.11 -5.50 -25.83
N GLY A 154 -4.54 -6.23 -24.87
CA GLY A 154 -5.22 -6.68 -23.68
C GLY A 154 -5.16 -5.64 -22.56
N VAL A 155 -6.28 -5.45 -21.85
CA VAL A 155 -6.39 -4.70 -20.60
C VAL A 155 -7.13 -5.55 -19.57
N SER A 156 -6.90 -5.28 -18.27
CA SER A 156 -7.61 -6.00 -17.20
C SER A 156 -9.13 -5.74 -17.22
N ALA A 157 -9.51 -4.49 -17.44
CA ALA A 157 -10.89 -4.02 -17.54
C ALA A 157 -10.93 -2.71 -18.34
N LEU A 158 -12.13 -2.23 -18.72
CA LEU A 158 -12.32 -0.88 -19.27
C LEU A 158 -12.44 0.17 -18.16
N ALA A 159 -11.66 0.00 -17.09
CA ALA A 159 -11.55 0.87 -15.93
C ALA A 159 -10.22 0.60 -15.23
N GLY A 160 -9.85 1.44 -14.26
CA GLY A 160 -8.62 1.30 -13.49
C GLY A 160 -7.38 1.75 -14.24
N ALA A 161 -6.20 1.57 -13.61
CA ALA A 161 -4.94 2.13 -14.07
C ALA A 161 -4.51 1.65 -15.47
N ASP A 162 -4.76 0.38 -15.83
CA ASP A 162 -4.41 -0.16 -17.16
C ASP A 162 -5.17 0.57 -18.27
N TYR A 163 -6.48 0.78 -18.07
CA TYR A 163 -7.31 1.47 -19.07
C TYR A 163 -6.95 2.96 -19.15
N VAL A 164 -6.72 3.61 -18.02
CA VAL A 164 -6.25 5.01 -18.01
C VAL A 164 -4.88 5.11 -18.68
N GLY A 165 -3.97 4.15 -18.43
CA GLY A 165 -2.68 4.04 -19.10
C GLY A 165 -2.80 3.87 -20.61
N TRP A 166 -3.77 3.06 -21.09
CA TRP A 166 -4.09 2.96 -22.52
C TRP A 166 -4.52 4.30 -23.11
N GLN A 167 -5.48 4.97 -22.47
CA GLN A 167 -5.98 6.27 -22.94
C GLN A 167 -4.87 7.34 -22.92
N ALA A 168 -3.97 7.26 -21.93
CA ALA A 168 -2.81 8.13 -21.81
C ALA A 168 -1.81 7.95 -22.98
N LEU A 169 -1.55 6.70 -23.39
CA LEU A 169 -0.73 6.41 -24.57
C LEU A 169 -1.40 6.86 -25.86
N VAL A 170 -2.72 6.61 -26.02
CA VAL A 170 -3.49 7.11 -27.17
C VAL A 170 -3.33 8.61 -27.30
N TYR A 171 -3.47 9.33 -26.18
CA TYR A 171 -3.33 10.79 -26.13
C TYR A 171 -1.89 11.26 -26.41
N ALA A 172 -0.90 10.75 -25.67
CA ALA A 172 0.48 11.27 -25.69
C ALA A 172 1.27 10.82 -26.93
N ALA A 173 1.03 9.60 -27.43
CA ALA A 173 1.71 9.04 -28.60
C ALA A 173 0.89 9.14 -29.88
N HIS A 174 -0.28 9.80 -29.83
CA HIS A 174 -1.16 10.03 -30.99
C HIS A 174 -1.54 8.72 -31.72
N ILE A 175 -1.82 7.65 -30.98
CA ILE A 175 -2.31 6.39 -31.52
C ILE A 175 -3.72 6.60 -32.07
N ASP A 176 -4.03 6.02 -33.22
CA ASP A 176 -5.42 5.94 -33.71
C ASP A 176 -6.14 4.78 -33.02
N PRO A 177 -7.02 5.03 -32.02
CA PRO A 177 -7.65 3.95 -31.28
C PRO A 177 -8.60 3.10 -32.14
N ALA A 178 -9.11 3.63 -33.26
CA ALA A 178 -9.97 2.87 -34.19
C ALA A 178 -9.20 1.75 -34.90
N LYS A 179 -7.87 1.83 -34.93
CA LYS A 179 -7.01 0.78 -35.50
C LYS A 179 -6.57 -0.27 -34.48
N VAL A 180 -6.94 -0.13 -33.21
CA VAL A 180 -6.51 -1.06 -32.16
C VAL A 180 -7.70 -1.86 -31.66
N SER A 181 -7.55 -3.20 -31.64
CA SER A 181 -8.57 -4.07 -31.05
C SER A 181 -8.32 -4.21 -29.56
N LEU A 182 -8.90 -3.31 -28.74
CA LEU A 182 -8.77 -3.39 -27.29
C LEU A 182 -9.64 -4.53 -26.73
N GLN A 183 -9.04 -5.42 -25.93
CA GLN A 183 -9.69 -6.63 -25.41
C GLN A 183 -9.58 -6.69 -23.88
N VAL A 184 -10.69 -6.97 -23.21
CA VAL A 184 -10.71 -7.23 -21.77
C VAL A 184 -10.30 -8.67 -21.52
N VAL A 185 -9.20 -8.88 -20.81
CA VAL A 185 -8.62 -10.21 -20.51
C VAL A 185 -8.56 -10.51 -19.01
N GLY A 186 -9.11 -9.64 -18.15
CA GLY A 186 -8.97 -9.76 -16.69
C GLY A 186 -7.50 -9.71 -16.25
N TYR A 187 -7.20 -10.22 -15.07
CA TYR A 187 -5.83 -10.32 -14.55
C TYR A 187 -5.04 -11.50 -15.16
N THR A 188 -5.27 -11.80 -16.46
CA THR A 188 -4.60 -12.86 -17.19
C THR A 188 -3.76 -12.34 -18.35
N GLN A 189 -3.32 -11.09 -18.31
CA GLN A 189 -2.60 -10.40 -19.38
C GLN A 189 -1.35 -11.20 -19.84
N ALA A 190 -0.53 -11.68 -18.89
CA ALA A 190 0.63 -12.49 -19.21
C ALA A 190 0.28 -13.76 -19.99
N ALA A 191 -0.73 -14.50 -19.54
CA ALA A 191 -1.21 -15.70 -20.23
C ALA A 191 -1.81 -15.37 -21.60
N ALA A 192 -2.53 -14.27 -21.72
CA ALA A 192 -3.14 -13.83 -22.99
C ALA A 192 -2.09 -13.51 -24.04
N VAL A 193 -1.01 -12.80 -23.67
CA VAL A 193 0.14 -12.52 -24.57
C VAL A 193 0.91 -13.81 -24.88
N SER A 194 1.21 -14.62 -23.85
CA SER A 194 1.94 -15.89 -24.02
C SER A 194 1.27 -16.82 -25.02
N GLN A 195 -0.04 -16.96 -24.93
CA GLN A 195 -0.88 -17.82 -25.78
C GLN A 195 -1.24 -17.19 -27.14
N GLY A 196 -0.84 -15.93 -27.39
CA GLY A 196 -1.18 -15.22 -28.63
C GLY A 196 -2.67 -14.87 -28.76
N ARG A 197 -3.42 -14.83 -27.65
CA ARG A 197 -4.82 -14.33 -27.65
C ARG A 197 -4.86 -12.83 -27.93
N VAL A 198 -3.86 -12.09 -27.38
CA VAL A 198 -3.59 -10.69 -27.72
C VAL A 198 -2.11 -10.55 -28.13
N ASP A 199 -1.80 -9.52 -28.90
CA ASP A 199 -0.46 -9.27 -29.43
C ASP A 199 0.41 -8.49 -28.45
N ALA A 200 -0.23 -7.64 -27.63
CA ALA A 200 0.37 -6.92 -26.52
C ALA A 200 -0.66 -6.79 -25.38
N ALA A 201 -0.23 -6.38 -24.20
CA ALA A 201 -1.14 -6.03 -23.11
C ALA A 201 -0.58 -4.90 -22.26
N LEU A 202 -1.48 -4.21 -21.55
CA LEU A 202 -1.12 -3.30 -20.47
C LEU A 202 -1.21 -4.03 -19.14
N ASP A 203 -0.20 -3.82 -18.31
CA ASP A 203 -0.16 -4.32 -16.92
C ASP A 203 0.87 -3.50 -16.14
N TYR A 204 0.93 -3.68 -14.84
CA TYR A 204 2.01 -3.14 -14.04
C TYR A 204 3.34 -3.81 -14.44
N ALA A 205 4.40 -3.02 -14.53
CA ALA A 205 5.75 -3.46 -14.91
C ALA A 205 6.25 -4.66 -14.10
N VAL A 206 5.74 -4.80 -12.88
CA VAL A 206 6.09 -5.85 -11.92
C VAL A 206 5.31 -7.16 -12.10
N ASN A 207 4.24 -7.18 -12.90
CA ASN A 207 3.35 -8.34 -13.07
C ASN A 207 3.58 -9.06 -14.40
N GLY A 208 2.81 -8.75 -15.43
CA GLY A 208 2.80 -9.46 -16.71
C GLY A 208 4.18 -9.63 -17.35
N PRO A 209 4.99 -8.56 -17.48
CA PRO A 209 6.33 -8.67 -18.04
C PRO A 209 7.25 -9.62 -17.26
N VAL A 210 7.17 -9.59 -15.92
CA VAL A 210 7.95 -10.47 -15.05
C VAL A 210 7.55 -11.93 -15.25
N GLN A 211 6.25 -12.21 -15.27
CA GLN A 211 5.73 -13.57 -15.47
C GLN A 211 6.17 -14.16 -16.81
N LEU A 212 6.13 -13.37 -17.90
CA LEU A 212 6.59 -13.85 -19.21
C LEU A 212 8.09 -14.16 -19.20
N ARG A 213 8.92 -13.27 -18.64
CA ARG A 213 10.38 -13.48 -18.55
C ARG A 213 10.72 -14.73 -17.76
N LEU A 214 10.05 -14.98 -16.64
CA LEU A 214 10.23 -16.18 -15.84
C LEU A 214 9.76 -17.45 -16.57
N GLY A 215 8.76 -17.32 -17.45
CA GLY A 215 8.33 -18.36 -18.38
C GLY A 215 9.29 -18.58 -19.58
N GLY A 216 10.49 -17.95 -19.56
CA GLY A 216 11.49 -18.08 -20.61
C GLY A 216 11.21 -17.28 -21.89
N GLN A 217 10.23 -16.38 -21.88
CA GLN A 217 9.88 -15.56 -23.04
C GLN A 217 10.60 -14.21 -22.99
N ALA A 218 11.27 -13.84 -24.08
CA ALA A 218 11.81 -12.49 -24.24
C ALA A 218 10.67 -11.48 -24.47
N VAL A 219 10.75 -10.33 -23.80
CA VAL A 219 9.65 -9.36 -23.71
C VAL A 219 10.17 -7.96 -24.03
N ASN A 220 9.53 -7.28 -24.98
CA ASN A 220 9.62 -5.85 -25.15
C ASN A 220 8.65 -5.17 -24.19
N THR A 221 9.09 -4.05 -23.57
CA THR A 221 8.26 -3.20 -22.73
C THR A 221 8.51 -1.74 -23.01
N PHE A 222 7.48 -0.91 -22.90
CA PHE A 222 7.62 0.53 -22.83
C PHE A 222 6.63 1.08 -21.80
N ALA A 223 7.11 2.01 -20.97
CA ALA A 223 6.31 2.52 -19.88
C ALA A 223 5.42 3.68 -20.33
N VAL A 224 4.18 3.73 -19.81
CA VAL A 224 3.29 4.89 -20.02
C VAL A 224 3.96 6.16 -19.53
N SER A 225 4.66 6.08 -18.41
CA SER A 225 5.39 7.20 -17.79
C SER A 225 6.58 7.74 -18.61
N ASP A 226 6.95 7.09 -19.71
CA ASP A 226 7.95 7.65 -20.65
C ASP A 226 7.32 8.62 -21.65
N TYR A 227 6.00 8.67 -21.74
CA TYR A 227 5.23 9.51 -22.65
C TYR A 227 4.40 10.58 -21.96
N ILE A 228 3.92 10.29 -20.75
CA ILE A 228 3.10 11.19 -19.94
C ILE A 228 3.31 10.87 -18.46
N ASP A 229 3.53 11.88 -17.64
CA ASP A 229 3.64 11.71 -16.19
C ASP A 229 2.25 11.73 -15.55
N LEU A 230 1.92 10.67 -14.83
CA LEU A 230 0.65 10.49 -14.13
C LEU A 230 0.90 10.16 -12.67
N PRO A 231 0.00 10.58 -11.76
CA PRO A 231 0.07 10.19 -10.36
C PRO A 231 -0.01 8.66 -10.23
N SER A 232 0.92 8.12 -9.46
CA SER A 232 1.05 6.68 -9.25
C SER A 232 0.20 6.16 -8.08
N ASN A 233 0.45 4.92 -7.65
CA ASN A 233 -0.22 4.33 -6.50
C ASN A 233 0.25 4.94 -5.18
N GLY A 234 -0.70 5.06 -4.24
CA GLY A 234 -0.45 5.60 -2.92
C GLY A 234 -1.63 5.45 -1.97
N ILE A 235 -1.59 6.20 -0.88
CA ILE A 235 -2.66 6.24 0.11
C ILE A 235 -3.67 7.31 -0.28
N ILE A 236 -4.94 6.92 -0.29
CA ILE A 236 -6.10 7.77 -0.55
C ILE A 236 -6.97 7.79 0.70
N THR A 237 -7.50 8.95 1.03
CA THR A 237 -8.48 9.18 2.10
C THR A 237 -9.60 10.09 1.58
N ASN A 238 -10.42 10.63 2.48
CA ASN A 238 -11.47 11.59 2.15
C ASN A 238 -11.32 12.89 2.92
N ASP A 239 -11.98 13.95 2.44
CA ASP A 239 -11.91 15.28 3.04
C ASP A 239 -12.47 15.32 4.47
N GLN A 240 -13.43 14.45 4.79
CA GLN A 240 -13.98 14.34 6.13
C GLN A 240 -12.94 13.82 7.12
N THR A 241 -12.24 12.72 6.77
CA THR A 241 -11.17 12.17 7.61
C THR A 241 -10.04 13.18 7.82
N ILE A 242 -9.64 13.92 6.76
CA ILE A 242 -8.60 14.96 6.88
C ILE A 242 -9.03 16.08 7.84
N ARG A 243 -10.30 16.49 7.81
CA ARG A 243 -10.83 17.58 8.63
C ARG A 243 -11.06 17.16 10.08
N ASP A 244 -11.70 15.99 10.27
CA ASP A 244 -12.22 15.59 11.57
C ASP A 244 -11.22 14.72 12.36
N HIS A 245 -10.31 14.01 11.65
CA HIS A 245 -9.35 13.06 12.20
C HIS A 245 -7.96 13.12 11.51
N PRO A 246 -7.32 14.32 11.40
CA PRO A 246 -6.01 14.46 10.77
C PRO A 246 -4.92 13.63 11.45
N GLU A 247 -5.07 13.35 12.76
CA GLU A 247 -4.15 12.50 13.54
C GLU A 247 -4.12 11.07 13.04
N LEU A 248 -5.25 10.51 12.56
CA LEU A 248 -5.30 9.16 11.98
C LEU A 248 -4.50 9.10 10.67
N ALA A 249 -4.65 10.12 9.82
CA ALA A 249 -3.89 10.22 8.57
C ALA A 249 -2.39 10.34 8.86
N GLN A 250 -1.99 11.20 9.82
CA GLN A 250 -0.60 11.36 10.21
C GLN A 250 0.00 10.06 10.77
N ALA A 251 -0.74 9.37 11.65
CA ALA A 251 -0.33 8.12 12.25
C ALA A 251 -0.11 7.02 11.19
N LEU A 252 -1.10 6.83 10.30
CA LEU A 252 -1.04 5.83 9.23
C LEU A 252 0.14 6.10 8.28
N ILE A 253 0.27 7.34 7.81
CA ILE A 253 1.31 7.73 6.85
C ILE A 253 2.70 7.61 7.46
N SER A 254 2.91 8.09 8.69
CA SER A 254 4.20 7.98 9.36
C SER A 254 4.61 6.52 9.58
N ALA A 255 3.70 5.66 10.01
CA ALA A 255 3.96 4.23 10.19
C ALA A 255 4.25 3.53 8.86
N THR A 256 3.51 3.88 7.79
CA THR A 256 3.73 3.33 6.45
C THR A 256 5.09 3.76 5.87
N LEU A 257 5.47 5.03 6.05
CA LEU A 257 6.78 5.53 5.61
C LEU A 257 7.94 4.79 6.30
N ARG A 258 7.83 4.51 7.61
CA ARG A 258 8.81 3.67 8.31
C ARG A 258 8.88 2.26 7.72
N GLY A 259 7.71 1.65 7.43
CA GLY A 259 7.63 0.34 6.77
C GLY A 259 8.27 0.34 5.37
N LEU A 260 8.06 1.40 4.59
CA LEU A 260 8.66 1.58 3.28
C LEU A 260 10.18 1.77 3.37
N GLN A 261 10.67 2.61 4.30
CA GLN A 261 12.10 2.79 4.55
C GLN A 261 12.78 1.49 4.93
N ASP A 262 12.20 0.72 5.85
CA ASP A 262 12.74 -0.57 6.28
C ASP A 262 12.71 -1.63 5.16
N THR A 263 11.67 -1.60 4.33
CA THR A 263 11.59 -2.48 3.15
C THR A 263 12.72 -2.18 2.16
N LEU A 264 13.01 -0.90 1.93
CA LEU A 264 14.10 -0.47 1.06
C LEU A 264 15.49 -0.74 1.67
N ALA A 265 15.62 -0.62 2.99
CA ALA A 265 16.88 -0.86 3.71
C ALA A 265 17.23 -2.35 3.80
N ASN A 266 16.23 -3.23 3.91
CA ASN A 266 16.43 -4.68 4.00
C ASN A 266 15.35 -5.44 3.20
N PRO A 267 15.48 -5.48 1.85
CA PRO A 267 14.50 -6.13 0.98
C PRO A 267 14.31 -7.63 1.28
N ASP A 268 15.37 -8.35 1.67
CA ASP A 268 15.27 -9.78 1.97
C ASP A 268 14.39 -10.05 3.18
N ALA A 269 14.59 -9.31 4.26
CA ALA A 269 13.74 -9.42 5.45
C ALA A 269 12.28 -9.02 5.14
N ALA A 270 12.08 -7.97 4.34
CA ALA A 270 10.76 -7.51 3.92
C ALA A 270 10.04 -8.57 3.07
N PHE A 271 10.75 -9.25 2.17
CA PHE A 271 10.19 -10.36 1.40
C PHE A 271 9.75 -11.52 2.30
N GLN A 272 10.57 -11.91 3.29
CA GLN A 272 10.19 -12.96 4.26
C GLN A 272 8.96 -12.57 5.10
N ILE A 273 8.82 -11.31 5.47
CA ILE A 273 7.61 -10.79 6.13
C ILE A 273 6.41 -10.90 5.19
N SER A 274 6.59 -10.55 3.92
CA SER A 274 5.51 -10.63 2.92
C SER A 274 5.02 -12.06 2.69
N LEU A 275 5.91 -13.06 2.70
CA LEU A 275 5.53 -14.48 2.59
C LEU A 275 4.71 -14.96 3.80
N LYS A 276 4.92 -14.37 4.98
CA LYS A 276 4.09 -14.66 6.17
C LYS A 276 2.72 -13.99 6.09
N ALA A 277 2.65 -12.80 5.51
CA ALA A 277 1.40 -12.06 5.31
C ALA A 277 0.56 -12.63 4.17
N VAL A 278 1.22 -13.20 3.15
CA VAL A 278 0.61 -13.80 1.95
C VAL A 278 1.22 -15.19 1.74
N PRO A 279 0.76 -16.22 2.48
CA PRO A 279 1.35 -17.56 2.38
C PRO A 279 1.30 -18.17 0.97
N GLU A 280 0.31 -17.81 0.16
CA GLU A 280 0.13 -18.27 -1.22
C GLU A 280 1.25 -17.77 -2.15
N ALA A 281 1.96 -16.71 -1.75
CA ALA A 281 3.13 -16.20 -2.48
C ALA A 281 4.38 -17.08 -2.30
N GLY A 282 4.36 -18.03 -1.36
CA GLY A 282 5.43 -18.98 -1.09
C GLY A 282 5.38 -20.27 -1.93
N GLY A 283 6.13 -21.27 -1.51
CA GLY A 283 6.16 -22.59 -2.17
C GLY A 283 6.54 -22.49 -3.64
N ALA A 284 5.73 -23.09 -4.52
CA ALA A 284 5.97 -23.11 -5.97
C ALA A 284 5.93 -21.70 -6.60
N GLN A 285 5.27 -20.73 -5.96
CA GLN A 285 5.16 -19.35 -6.45
C GLN A 285 6.28 -18.43 -5.94
N GLN A 286 7.11 -18.90 -5.01
CA GLN A 286 8.09 -18.04 -4.32
C GLN A 286 9.09 -17.38 -5.28
N ALA A 287 9.59 -18.09 -6.28
CA ALA A 287 10.53 -17.52 -7.26
C ALA A 287 9.89 -16.41 -8.09
N THR A 288 8.63 -16.60 -8.52
CA THR A 288 7.86 -15.60 -9.24
C THR A 288 7.59 -14.39 -8.38
N ASN A 289 7.14 -14.61 -7.14
CA ASN A 289 6.85 -13.53 -6.21
C ASN A 289 8.11 -12.79 -5.75
N ARG A 290 9.27 -13.49 -5.68
CA ARG A 290 10.55 -12.82 -5.45
C ARG A 290 10.91 -11.88 -6.60
N ALA A 291 10.75 -12.27 -7.83
CA ALA A 291 11.01 -11.42 -8.98
C ALA A 291 10.04 -10.23 -9.04
N ILE A 292 8.75 -10.44 -8.74
CA ILE A 292 7.75 -9.37 -8.60
C ILE A 292 8.16 -8.37 -7.52
N PHE A 293 8.59 -8.87 -6.36
CA PHE A 293 9.04 -8.04 -5.26
C PHE A 293 10.28 -7.21 -5.62
N ASP A 294 11.28 -7.83 -6.25
CA ASP A 294 12.53 -7.16 -6.64
C ASP A 294 12.28 -6.04 -7.67
N GLU A 295 11.37 -6.25 -8.62
CA GLU A 295 10.93 -5.20 -9.54
C GLU A 295 10.13 -4.11 -8.82
N SER A 296 9.32 -4.48 -7.83
CA SER A 296 8.56 -3.52 -7.02
C SER A 296 9.48 -2.60 -6.20
N VAL A 297 10.55 -3.14 -5.62
CA VAL A 297 11.57 -2.36 -4.89
C VAL A 297 12.12 -1.22 -5.75
N LYS A 298 12.36 -1.46 -7.05
CA LYS A 298 12.84 -0.42 -7.97
C LYS A 298 11.85 0.72 -8.17
N LEU A 299 10.54 0.42 -8.13
CA LEU A 299 9.47 1.42 -8.24
C LEU A 299 9.24 2.20 -6.93
N TRP A 300 9.62 1.64 -5.79
CA TRP A 300 9.47 2.31 -4.49
C TRP A 300 10.64 3.24 -4.15
N GLN A 301 11.81 3.04 -4.79
CA GLN A 301 12.95 3.92 -4.61
C GLN A 301 12.60 5.34 -5.05
N ALA A 302 12.96 6.31 -4.23
CA ALA A 302 12.73 7.72 -4.48
C ALA A 302 14.04 8.51 -4.32
N GLU A 303 14.12 9.68 -4.93
CA GLU A 303 15.23 10.60 -4.69
C GLU A 303 15.26 10.99 -3.21
N PRO A 304 16.45 11.25 -2.64
CA PRO A 304 16.58 11.64 -1.24
C PRO A 304 15.64 12.80 -0.89
N GLY A 305 14.89 12.63 0.21
CA GLY A 305 13.95 13.64 0.69
C GLY A 305 12.61 13.70 -0.03
N THR A 306 12.36 12.85 -1.05
CA THR A 306 11.07 12.85 -1.78
C THR A 306 10.17 11.66 -1.51
N LEU A 307 10.59 10.76 -0.61
CA LEU A 307 9.81 9.56 -0.27
C LEU A 307 8.42 9.95 0.27
N GLY A 308 7.39 9.43 -0.36
CA GLY A 308 5.99 9.73 0.00
C GLY A 308 5.42 11.00 -0.62
N LEU A 309 6.23 11.91 -1.15
CA LEU A 309 5.76 13.19 -1.70
C LEU A 309 5.15 13.02 -3.09
N SER A 310 4.02 13.67 -3.31
CA SER A 310 3.39 13.84 -4.62
C SER A 310 3.97 15.04 -5.37
N ASP A 311 4.14 14.88 -6.69
CA ASP A 311 4.51 15.98 -7.59
C ASP A 311 3.25 16.73 -8.07
N PRO A 312 3.11 18.03 -7.79
CA PRO A 312 1.99 18.83 -8.26
C PRO A 312 1.83 18.86 -9.79
N ALA A 313 2.94 18.78 -10.53
CA ALA A 313 2.90 18.84 -11.99
C ALA A 313 2.23 17.59 -12.59
N ALA A 314 2.49 16.40 -12.04
CA ALA A 314 1.85 15.16 -12.46
C ALA A 314 0.32 15.20 -12.25
N TRP A 315 -0.15 15.79 -11.14
CA TRP A 315 -1.58 15.96 -10.88
C TRP A 315 -2.26 16.93 -11.84
N ALA A 316 -1.61 18.07 -12.15
CA ALA A 316 -2.12 19.03 -13.13
C ALA A 316 -2.18 18.41 -14.53
N GLN A 317 -1.16 17.63 -14.92
CA GLN A 317 -1.13 16.92 -16.19
C GLN A 317 -2.22 15.87 -16.29
N ALA A 318 -2.43 15.05 -15.24
CA ALA A 318 -3.47 14.04 -15.19
C ALA A 318 -4.87 14.67 -15.31
N ALA A 319 -5.18 15.72 -14.56
CA ALA A 319 -6.46 16.41 -14.62
C ALA A 319 -6.73 16.98 -16.04
N THR A 320 -5.71 17.56 -16.68
CA THR A 320 -5.79 18.11 -18.04
C THR A 320 -6.03 17.00 -19.07
N PHE A 321 -5.19 15.96 -19.05
CA PHE A 321 -5.30 14.81 -19.94
C PHE A 321 -6.66 14.15 -19.85
N MET A 322 -7.11 13.81 -18.64
CA MET A 322 -8.36 13.09 -18.45
C MET A 322 -9.58 13.92 -18.85
N LYS A 323 -9.51 15.25 -18.73
CA LYS A 323 -10.56 16.16 -19.24
C LYS A 323 -10.56 16.24 -20.75
N GLN A 324 -9.39 16.36 -21.38
CA GLN A 324 -9.26 16.48 -22.85
C GLN A 324 -9.66 15.20 -23.58
N THR A 325 -9.41 14.04 -22.98
CA THR A 325 -9.79 12.73 -23.55
C THR A 325 -11.22 12.32 -23.23
N GLY A 326 -11.96 13.10 -22.43
CA GLY A 326 -13.33 12.78 -22.03
C GLY A 326 -13.44 11.68 -20.98
N LEU A 327 -12.33 11.23 -20.37
CA LEU A 327 -12.34 10.31 -19.24
C LEU A 327 -13.08 10.92 -18.04
N ILE A 328 -13.02 12.24 -17.89
CA ILE A 328 -13.82 12.98 -16.93
C ILE A 328 -14.67 14.04 -17.63
N GLN A 329 -15.94 14.20 -17.21
CA GLN A 329 -16.85 15.20 -17.76
C GLN A 329 -16.73 16.54 -17.01
N THR A 330 -16.49 16.51 -15.70
CA THR A 330 -16.32 17.69 -14.87
C THR A 330 -14.83 17.95 -14.63
N ALA A 331 -14.37 19.18 -14.89
CA ALA A 331 -13.00 19.57 -14.59
C ALA A 331 -12.77 19.53 -13.07
N VAL A 332 -11.60 19.07 -12.66
CA VAL A 332 -11.18 19.03 -11.26
C VAL A 332 -9.96 19.93 -11.07
N LYS A 333 -9.86 20.55 -9.90
CA LYS A 333 -8.73 21.39 -9.56
C LYS A 333 -7.60 20.54 -8.98
N PRO A 334 -6.34 20.67 -9.47
CA PRO A 334 -5.22 19.87 -8.97
C PRO A 334 -5.01 19.96 -7.45
N GLU A 335 -5.26 21.13 -6.85
CA GLU A 335 -5.17 21.37 -5.40
C GLU A 335 -6.20 20.57 -4.57
N ASP A 336 -7.28 20.12 -5.17
CA ASP A 336 -8.29 19.30 -4.50
C ASP A 336 -7.95 17.80 -4.57
N LEU A 337 -6.99 17.39 -5.41
CA LEU A 337 -6.69 15.98 -5.68
C LEU A 337 -5.74 15.37 -4.64
N PHE A 338 -4.80 16.15 -4.13
CA PHE A 338 -3.77 15.62 -3.22
C PHE A 338 -3.37 16.61 -2.14
N THR A 339 -2.64 16.11 -1.14
CA THR A 339 -1.91 16.95 -0.17
C THR A 339 -0.65 16.22 0.31
N ASN A 340 0.42 16.96 0.50
CA ASN A 340 1.68 16.46 1.08
C ASN A 340 1.80 16.75 2.59
N GLN A 341 0.79 17.36 3.22
CA GLN A 341 0.88 17.85 4.61
C GLN A 341 1.20 16.77 5.65
N PHE A 342 0.88 15.50 5.37
CA PHE A 342 1.14 14.38 6.29
C PHE A 342 2.49 13.70 6.03
N VAL A 343 3.18 14.03 4.94
CA VAL A 343 4.50 13.52 4.57
C VAL A 343 5.61 14.50 4.97
N GLN A 344 5.35 15.80 4.80
CA GLN A 344 6.23 16.88 5.22
C GLN A 344 6.05 17.14 6.72
N LYS A 345 7.11 17.01 7.50
CA LYS A 345 7.19 17.45 8.89
C LYS A 345 8.19 18.59 9.00
#